data_771692cc61813ff898368b4f7412e24c
#
_entry.id   771692cc61813ff898368b4f7412e24c
#
_cell.length_a   1.000
_cell.length_b   1.000
_cell.length_c   1.000
_cell.angle_alpha   90.00
_cell.angle_beta   90.00
_cell.angle_gamma   90.00
#
_symmetry.space_group_name_H-M   'P 1'
#
loop_
_entity.id
_entity.type
_entity.pdbx_description
1 polymer ?
#
loop_
_entity_poly.entity_id
_entity_poly.type
_entity_poly.pdbx_seq_one_letter_code
_entity_poly.pdbx_strand_id
1 'polypeptide(L)'
;MTKSFVRNLFDDFNKKKVNYCVRGKYKHLPKTLNCGDVDILITKKDFNLARKIIKSKGFVFYPFTQPNLFYYYYDKDLGMIHLDILLADKFPKIKKYKNFYIPYDGKPIPNKKKLSQIIYTGIRRRLYYLLRGRVICFEGPDGSGKSTYANAVYEALKRHGLKKELIHFATPFSKGKKPSALKRLYTRTYSIIKTYKNRILGRITITDRYIYLTFRKSNPFLRKFLLFLTPTPDIVFVMKASPTTIRKRKKGQRDRLSIEMIKELYNLYESISRAKLIDTEKPIEENMHYIVNDILKKI
;
A
#
# COMPACT_ATOMS: atom_id res chain seq x y z
N MET A 1 -6.58 21.36 -9.24
CA MET A 1 -7.44 20.17 -9.05
C MET A 1 -7.30 19.52 -7.68
N THR A 2 -6.16 19.57 -7.03
CA THR A 2 -5.83 18.95 -5.73
C THR A 2 -6.66 19.43 -4.53
N LYS A 3 -7.17 20.67 -4.58
CA LYS A 3 -8.02 21.23 -3.51
C LYS A 3 -9.41 20.56 -3.42
N SER A 4 -9.80 19.77 -4.41
CA SER A 4 -11.18 19.30 -4.54
C SER A 4 -11.50 18.07 -3.69
N PHE A 5 -10.55 17.12 -3.49
CA PHE A 5 -10.88 15.83 -2.88
C PHE A 5 -11.25 15.93 -1.39
N VAL A 6 -10.37 16.55 -0.58
CA VAL A 6 -10.65 16.74 0.85
C VAL A 6 -11.79 17.73 1.07
N ARG A 7 -11.87 18.75 0.22
CA ARG A 7 -13.00 19.68 0.21
C ARG A 7 -14.31 18.95 -0.05
N ASN A 8 -14.37 18.11 -1.09
CA ASN A 8 -15.57 17.33 -1.43
C ASN A 8 -16.01 16.39 -0.30
N LEU A 9 -15.06 15.87 0.50
CA LEU A 9 -15.40 15.07 1.68
C LEU A 9 -16.13 15.93 2.73
N PHE A 10 -15.61 17.12 3.03
CA PHE A 10 -16.22 18.02 4.01
C PHE A 10 -17.52 18.64 3.50
N ASP A 11 -17.60 18.95 2.22
CA ASP A 11 -18.85 19.43 1.58
C ASP A 11 -19.95 18.37 1.72
N ASP A 12 -19.63 17.07 1.53
CA ASP A 12 -20.60 15.99 1.73
C ASP A 12 -20.97 15.82 3.21
N PHE A 13 -20.03 16.00 4.14
CA PHE A 13 -20.34 16.01 5.57
C PHE A 13 -21.31 17.15 5.92
N ASN A 14 -21.05 18.35 5.40
CA ASN A 14 -21.88 19.52 5.62
C ASN A 14 -23.27 19.35 5.00
N LYS A 15 -23.34 18.89 3.74
CA LYS A 15 -24.60 18.62 3.02
C LYS A 15 -25.47 17.59 3.73
N LYS A 16 -24.85 16.55 4.30
CA LYS A 16 -25.55 15.50 5.04
C LYS A 16 -25.71 15.80 6.53
N LYS A 17 -25.33 17.00 6.97
CA LYS A 17 -25.44 17.48 8.37
C LYS A 17 -24.73 16.55 9.36
N VAL A 18 -23.58 15.98 8.98
CA VAL A 18 -22.72 15.22 9.91
C VAL A 18 -22.13 16.19 10.92
N ASN A 19 -22.23 15.89 12.20
CA ASN A 19 -21.55 16.68 13.24
C ASN A 19 -20.10 16.21 13.35
N TYR A 20 -19.18 17.06 12.89
CA TYR A 20 -17.74 16.84 12.92
C TYR A 20 -16.97 18.12 13.18
N CYS A 21 -15.72 17.99 13.55
CA CYS A 21 -14.75 19.08 13.52
C CYS A 21 -13.35 18.55 13.19
N VAL A 22 -12.52 19.43 12.60
CA VAL A 22 -11.12 19.12 12.29
C VAL A 22 -10.24 19.55 13.43
N ARG A 23 -9.38 18.65 13.91
CA ARG A 23 -8.43 18.89 15.00
C ARG A 23 -7.04 19.21 14.45
N GLY A 24 -6.16 19.72 15.29
CA GLY A 24 -4.76 19.87 14.98
C GLY A 24 -4.42 20.99 14.02
N LYS A 25 -3.46 20.79 13.14
CA LYS A 25 -2.91 21.82 12.23
C LYS A 25 -3.80 22.04 11.01
N TYR A 26 -5.02 22.52 11.21
CA TYR A 26 -6.01 22.71 10.15
C TYR A 26 -5.85 23.99 9.30
N LYS A 27 -5.04 24.96 9.74
CA LYS A 27 -4.88 26.27 9.07
C LYS A 27 -4.42 26.17 7.60
N HIS A 28 -3.83 25.06 7.23
CA HIS A 28 -3.34 24.80 5.88
C HIS A 28 -4.34 24.06 4.99
N LEU A 29 -5.42 23.51 5.56
CA LEU A 29 -6.47 22.84 4.80
C LEU A 29 -7.36 23.87 4.06
N PRO A 30 -7.71 23.67 2.80
CA PRO A 30 -7.36 22.57 1.89
C PRO A 30 -6.13 22.89 1.02
N LYS A 31 -5.38 23.95 1.31
CA LYS A 31 -4.30 24.45 0.43
C LYS A 31 -3.12 23.47 0.34
N THR A 32 -2.76 22.84 1.45
CA THR A 32 -1.71 21.83 1.49
C THR A 32 -2.03 20.76 2.52
N LEU A 33 -1.95 19.49 2.15
CA LEU A 33 -1.87 18.36 3.07
C LEU A 33 -0.38 18.11 3.36
N ASN A 34 0.24 18.99 4.14
CA ASN A 34 1.69 18.93 4.39
C ASN A 34 2.18 17.58 4.95
N CYS A 35 1.28 16.77 5.52
CA CYS A 35 1.61 15.46 6.09
C CYS A 35 0.70 14.33 5.61
N GLY A 36 -0.29 14.60 4.75
CA GLY A 36 -1.28 13.61 4.35
C GLY A 36 -2.26 13.22 5.46
N ASP A 37 -2.13 13.76 6.68
CA ASP A 37 -2.96 13.40 7.83
C ASP A 37 -4.03 14.46 8.10
N VAL A 38 -5.28 13.99 8.27
CA VAL A 38 -6.42 14.83 8.63
C VAL A 38 -7.07 14.26 9.89
N ASP A 39 -6.89 14.98 10.99
CA ASP A 39 -7.49 14.62 12.27
C ASP A 39 -8.93 15.12 12.36
N ILE A 40 -9.88 14.21 12.53
CA ILE A 40 -11.31 14.52 12.57
C ILE A 40 -11.92 14.01 13.87
N LEU A 41 -12.73 14.83 14.50
CA LEU A 41 -13.59 14.44 15.59
C LEU A 41 -15.02 14.32 15.05
N ILE A 42 -15.69 13.18 15.26
CA ILE A 42 -17.06 12.92 14.81
C ILE A 42 -17.91 12.47 16.00
N THR A 43 -19.17 12.89 16.05
CA THR A 43 -20.07 12.37 17.08
C THR A 43 -20.34 10.88 16.87
N LYS A 44 -20.46 10.11 17.96
CA LYS A 44 -20.81 8.69 17.87
C LYS A 44 -22.13 8.47 17.12
N LYS A 45 -23.09 9.39 17.30
CA LYS A 45 -24.40 9.36 16.62
C LYS A 45 -24.24 9.41 15.10
N ASP A 46 -23.38 10.27 14.60
CA ASP A 46 -23.26 10.51 13.16
C ASP A 46 -22.17 9.64 12.49
N PHE A 47 -21.43 8.86 13.28
CA PHE A 47 -20.32 8.07 12.76
C PHE A 47 -20.72 7.10 11.65
N ASN A 48 -21.88 6.44 11.75
CA ASN A 48 -22.31 5.49 10.72
C ASN A 48 -22.56 6.21 9.36
N LEU A 49 -23.13 7.43 9.41
CA LEU A 49 -23.32 8.25 8.21
C LEU A 49 -21.98 8.72 7.66
N ALA A 50 -21.11 9.27 8.50
CA ALA A 50 -19.78 9.69 8.12
C ALA A 50 -18.96 8.54 7.50
N ARG A 51 -19.02 7.34 8.09
CA ARG A 51 -18.38 6.13 7.57
C ARG A 51 -18.84 5.76 6.17
N LYS A 52 -20.15 5.89 5.87
CA LYS A 52 -20.69 5.65 4.52
C LYS A 52 -20.11 6.65 3.52
N ILE A 53 -20.07 7.93 3.88
CA ILE A 53 -19.50 8.99 3.04
C ILE A 53 -18.00 8.77 2.80
N ILE A 54 -17.23 8.48 3.86
CA ILE A 54 -15.79 8.21 3.76
C ILE A 54 -15.52 7.04 2.80
N LYS A 55 -16.28 5.94 2.96
CA LYS A 55 -16.16 4.76 2.09
C LYS A 55 -16.56 5.05 0.64
N SER A 56 -17.59 5.86 0.39
CA SER A 56 -18.01 6.23 -0.97
C SER A 56 -16.96 7.06 -1.72
N LYS A 57 -16.06 7.74 -0.99
CA LYS A 57 -14.88 8.42 -1.55
C LYS A 57 -13.69 7.49 -1.80
N GLY A 58 -13.82 6.19 -1.55
CA GLY A 58 -12.77 5.21 -1.80
C GLY A 58 -11.82 4.96 -0.63
N PHE A 59 -12.02 5.60 0.52
CA PHE A 59 -11.20 5.33 1.69
C PHE A 59 -11.39 3.91 2.22
N VAL A 60 -10.28 3.30 2.58
CA VAL A 60 -10.23 1.97 3.17
C VAL A 60 -9.99 2.08 4.67
N PHE A 61 -10.80 1.38 5.45
CA PHE A 61 -10.68 1.32 6.90
C PHE A 61 -9.53 0.41 7.32
N TYR A 62 -8.63 0.94 8.16
CA TYR A 62 -7.57 0.15 8.77
C TYR A 62 -7.96 -0.21 10.21
N PRO A 63 -8.26 -1.48 10.50
CA PRO A 63 -8.78 -1.89 11.81
C PRO A 63 -7.72 -1.83 12.91
N PHE A 64 -8.20 -1.71 14.17
CA PHE A 64 -7.41 -1.83 15.41
C PHE A 64 -6.42 -0.71 15.74
N THR A 65 -6.75 0.50 15.40
CA THR A 65 -5.99 1.68 15.82
C THR A 65 -6.64 2.42 16.98
N GLN A 66 -7.62 1.79 17.65
CA GLN A 66 -8.38 2.44 18.73
C GLN A 66 -7.48 3.13 19.77
N PRO A 67 -7.92 4.31 20.31
CA PRO A 67 -9.27 4.85 20.17
C PRO A 67 -9.56 5.50 18.82
N ASN A 68 -8.56 5.73 17.99
CA ASN A 68 -8.70 6.39 16.71
C ASN A 68 -9.05 5.36 15.62
N LEU A 69 -9.85 5.79 14.68
CA LEU A 69 -10.25 4.98 13.52
C LEU A 69 -9.54 5.51 12.30
N PHE A 70 -8.66 4.71 11.73
CA PHE A 70 -7.83 5.12 10.61
C PHE A 70 -8.44 4.70 9.28
N TYR A 71 -8.48 5.66 8.35
CA TYR A 71 -8.87 5.43 6.97
C TYR A 71 -7.78 5.94 6.05
N TYR A 72 -7.45 5.16 5.02
CA TYR A 72 -6.42 5.48 4.06
C TYR A 72 -7.00 5.57 2.65
N TYR A 73 -6.46 6.49 1.87
CA TYR A 73 -6.70 6.65 0.45
C TYR A 73 -5.44 7.17 -0.22
N TYR A 74 -5.12 6.67 -1.40
CA TYR A 74 -4.00 7.20 -2.17
C TYR A 74 -4.51 8.07 -3.31
N ASP A 75 -4.23 9.36 -3.24
CA ASP A 75 -4.52 10.33 -4.29
C ASP A 75 -3.31 10.47 -5.22
N LYS A 76 -3.54 10.65 -6.54
CA LYS A 76 -2.45 10.73 -7.52
C LYS A 76 -1.56 11.96 -7.33
N ASP A 77 -2.14 13.07 -6.87
CA ASP A 77 -1.46 14.35 -6.73
C ASP A 77 -0.97 14.60 -5.28
N LEU A 78 -1.74 14.15 -4.30
CA LEU A 78 -1.46 14.34 -2.86
C LEU A 78 -0.68 13.19 -2.23
N GLY A 79 -0.64 12.04 -2.89
CA GLY A 79 -0.09 10.82 -2.31
C GLY A 79 -1.05 10.17 -1.30
N MET A 80 -0.51 9.57 -0.24
CA MET A 80 -1.31 8.91 0.79
C MET A 80 -2.02 9.93 1.66
N ILE A 81 -3.36 9.83 1.72
CA ILE A 81 -4.22 10.59 2.62
C ILE A 81 -4.64 9.68 3.76
N HIS A 82 -4.45 10.15 4.97
CA HIS A 82 -4.81 9.45 6.19
C HIS A 82 -5.85 10.26 6.97
N LEU A 83 -7.00 9.66 7.25
CA LEU A 83 -7.98 10.23 8.17
C LEU A 83 -7.82 9.57 9.52
N ASP A 84 -7.51 10.35 10.53
CA ASP A 84 -7.49 9.95 11.94
C ASP A 84 -8.79 10.41 12.60
N ILE A 85 -9.71 9.48 12.82
CA ILE A 85 -11.03 9.79 13.34
C ILE A 85 -11.14 9.39 14.80
N LEU A 86 -11.45 10.36 15.65
CA LEU A 86 -11.81 10.14 17.04
C LEU A 86 -13.31 10.34 17.21
N LEU A 87 -13.94 9.45 17.99
CA LEU A 87 -15.37 9.53 18.30
C LEU A 87 -15.59 10.24 19.63
N ALA A 88 -16.55 11.17 19.67
CA ALA A 88 -16.97 11.88 20.86
C ALA A 88 -18.49 11.75 21.07
N ASP A 89 -18.92 11.79 22.34
CA ASP A 89 -20.34 11.78 22.67
C ASP A 89 -20.98 13.16 22.42
N LYS A 90 -20.25 14.21 22.77
CA LYS A 90 -20.65 15.61 22.59
C LYS A 90 -19.44 16.46 22.16
N PHE A 91 -19.70 17.47 21.37
CA PHE A 91 -18.70 18.50 21.08
C PHE A 91 -18.70 19.56 22.17
N PRO A 92 -17.54 20.09 22.59
CA PRO A 92 -17.49 21.37 23.25
C PRO A 92 -18.10 22.44 22.31
N LYS A 93 -18.61 23.54 22.88
CA LYS A 93 -19.24 24.64 22.11
C LYS A 93 -18.34 25.07 20.96
N ILE A 94 -18.78 24.81 19.73
CA ILE A 94 -18.02 25.10 18.51
C ILE A 94 -18.49 26.48 18.01
N LYS A 95 -17.56 27.42 17.82
CA LYS A 95 -17.85 28.66 17.08
C LYS A 95 -18.07 28.29 15.61
N LYS A 96 -19.21 28.70 15.02
CA LYS A 96 -19.45 28.55 13.59
C LYS A 96 -18.41 29.33 12.81
N TYR A 97 -17.59 28.64 12.04
CA TYR A 97 -16.63 29.26 11.12
C TYR A 97 -17.22 29.37 9.72
N LYS A 98 -16.85 30.44 9.00
CA LYS A 98 -17.23 30.65 7.58
C LYS A 98 -16.52 29.72 6.60
N ASN A 99 -15.64 28.85 7.08
CA ASN A 99 -14.87 27.92 6.25
C ASN A 99 -15.63 26.61 6.02
N PHE A 100 -15.28 25.89 4.95
CA PHE A 100 -15.91 24.62 4.54
C PHE A 100 -15.69 23.46 5.52
N TYR A 101 -14.89 23.62 6.56
CA TYR A 101 -14.73 22.70 7.68
C TYR A 101 -14.89 23.45 9.01
N ILE A 102 -15.18 22.71 10.08
CA ILE A 102 -15.33 23.24 11.44
C ILE A 102 -14.04 22.96 12.20
N PRO A 103 -13.25 23.99 12.57
CA PRO A 103 -12.04 23.78 13.38
C PRO A 103 -12.39 23.46 14.82
N TYR A 104 -11.52 22.70 15.49
CA TYR A 104 -11.63 22.40 16.92
C TYR A 104 -10.61 23.21 17.73
N ASP A 105 -11.13 24.20 18.44
CA ASP A 105 -10.32 25.07 19.33
C ASP A 105 -10.40 24.65 20.82
N GLY A 106 -10.94 23.46 21.10
CA GLY A 106 -11.10 22.97 22.46
C GLY A 106 -9.81 22.44 23.09
N LYS A 107 -9.82 22.27 24.41
CA LYS A 107 -8.73 21.60 25.13
C LYS A 107 -8.51 20.18 24.56
N PRO A 108 -7.25 19.69 24.56
CA PRO A 108 -6.98 18.31 24.12
C PRO A 108 -7.91 17.35 24.85
N ILE A 109 -8.61 16.50 24.08
CA ILE A 109 -9.46 15.47 24.68
C ILE A 109 -8.52 14.48 25.37
N PRO A 110 -8.58 14.34 26.69
CA PRO A 110 -7.64 13.52 27.42
C PRO A 110 -7.83 12.05 27.02
N ASN A 111 -6.83 11.53 26.35
CA ASN A 111 -6.79 10.14 25.92
C ASN A 111 -6.24 9.25 27.04
N LYS A 112 -6.81 9.37 28.26
CA LYS A 112 -6.40 8.57 29.41
C LYS A 112 -6.88 7.12 29.22
N LYS A 113 -6.12 6.34 28.46
CA LYS A 113 -6.29 4.88 28.44
C LYS A 113 -5.77 4.31 29.77
N LYS A 114 -6.56 3.48 30.44
CA LYS A 114 -6.06 2.64 31.53
C LYS A 114 -5.01 1.69 30.97
N LEU A 115 -3.96 1.40 31.72
CA LEU A 115 -2.87 0.51 31.30
C LEU A 115 -3.41 -0.85 30.78
N SER A 116 -4.42 -1.41 31.47
CA SER A 116 -5.13 -2.62 31.05
C SER A 116 -5.74 -2.53 29.65
N GLN A 117 -6.29 -1.36 29.28
CA GLN A 117 -6.85 -1.15 27.94
C GLN A 117 -5.76 -1.07 26.86
N ILE A 118 -4.60 -0.49 27.20
CA ILE A 118 -3.46 -0.44 26.30
C ILE A 118 -2.91 -1.84 26.02
N ILE A 119 -2.76 -2.65 27.08
CA ILE A 119 -2.28 -4.03 26.98
C ILE A 119 -3.29 -4.86 26.18
N TYR A 120 -4.58 -4.82 26.54
CA TYR A 120 -5.63 -5.55 25.85
C TYR A 120 -5.72 -5.21 24.36
N THR A 121 -5.72 -3.91 24.02
CA THR A 121 -5.76 -3.48 22.62
C THR A 121 -4.49 -3.88 21.86
N GLY A 122 -3.34 -3.88 22.53
CA GLY A 122 -2.06 -4.33 21.96
C GLY A 122 -2.05 -5.83 21.62
N ILE A 123 -2.53 -6.66 22.56
CA ILE A 123 -2.65 -8.12 22.36
C ILE A 123 -3.67 -8.42 21.25
N ARG A 124 -4.87 -7.84 21.33
CA ARG A 124 -5.92 -8.02 20.33
C ARG A 124 -5.46 -7.61 18.92
N ARG A 125 -4.72 -6.51 18.82
CA ARG A 125 -4.12 -6.06 17.57
C ARG A 125 -3.11 -7.08 17.05
N ARG A 126 -2.21 -7.61 17.89
CA ARG A 126 -1.24 -8.63 17.49
C ARG A 126 -1.93 -9.89 16.98
N LEU A 127 -2.92 -10.39 17.71
CA LEU A 127 -3.70 -11.56 17.32
C LEU A 127 -4.45 -11.35 16.00
N TYR A 128 -5.02 -10.16 15.80
CA TYR A 128 -5.72 -9.86 14.56
C TYR A 128 -4.79 -9.86 13.33
N TYR A 129 -3.59 -9.32 13.46
CA TYR A 129 -2.63 -9.30 12.36
C TYR A 129 -1.86 -10.61 12.19
N LEU A 130 -1.92 -11.50 13.19
CA LEU A 130 -1.29 -12.81 13.09
C LEU A 130 -1.86 -13.56 11.87
N LEU A 131 -1.00 -14.11 11.02
CA LEU A 131 -1.33 -14.82 9.79
C LEU A 131 -2.02 -13.96 8.71
N ARG A 132 -2.17 -12.64 8.91
CA ARG A 132 -2.82 -11.72 7.97
C ARG A 132 -1.83 -10.86 7.17
N GLY A 133 -0.55 -11.16 7.23
CA GLY A 133 0.44 -10.51 6.38
C GLY A 133 0.11 -10.72 4.90
N ARG A 134 0.39 -9.70 4.10
CA ARG A 134 0.12 -9.70 2.65
C ARG A 134 1.40 -9.74 1.85
N VAL A 135 1.36 -10.45 0.75
CA VAL A 135 2.48 -10.53 -0.19
C VAL A 135 2.06 -9.88 -1.50
N ILE A 136 2.73 -8.78 -1.83
CA ILE A 136 2.50 -7.99 -3.03
C ILE A 136 3.70 -8.18 -3.93
N CYS A 137 3.47 -8.68 -5.12
CA CYS A 137 4.52 -9.06 -6.05
C CYS A 137 4.56 -8.14 -7.27
N PHE A 138 5.76 -7.67 -7.64
CA PHE A 138 6.02 -6.93 -8.87
C PHE A 138 6.83 -7.79 -9.83
N GLU A 139 6.22 -8.16 -10.94
CA GLU A 139 6.82 -9.00 -12.00
C GLU A 139 6.93 -8.25 -13.32
N GLY A 140 7.67 -8.82 -14.25
CA GLY A 140 7.86 -8.31 -15.60
C GLY A 140 9.31 -8.44 -16.09
N PRO A 141 9.59 -8.20 -17.37
CA PRO A 141 10.93 -8.23 -17.95
C PRO A 141 11.86 -7.19 -17.34
N ASP A 142 13.15 -7.36 -17.49
CA ASP A 142 14.14 -6.37 -17.06
C ASP A 142 14.03 -5.08 -17.88
N GLY A 143 13.92 -3.94 -17.18
CA GLY A 143 13.64 -2.64 -17.81
C GLY A 143 12.14 -2.28 -17.85
N SER A 144 11.24 -3.16 -17.39
CA SER A 144 9.79 -2.85 -17.35
C SER A 144 9.38 -1.93 -16.19
N GLY A 145 10.28 -1.56 -15.26
CA GLY A 145 9.97 -0.64 -14.17
C GLY A 145 9.64 -1.29 -12.81
N LYS A 146 9.73 -2.61 -12.65
CA LYS A 146 9.42 -3.35 -11.41
C LYS A 146 9.99 -2.73 -10.14
N SER A 147 11.31 -2.56 -10.12
CA SER A 147 12.02 -2.02 -8.94
C SER A 147 11.62 -0.59 -8.63
N THR A 148 11.33 0.22 -9.65
CA THR A 148 10.85 1.59 -9.49
C THR A 148 9.51 1.61 -8.77
N TYR A 149 8.54 0.80 -9.23
CA TYR A 149 7.23 0.74 -8.61
C TYR A 149 7.24 0.06 -7.23
N ALA A 150 8.02 -1.02 -7.06
CA ALA A 150 8.17 -1.68 -5.76
C ALA A 150 8.71 -0.72 -4.69
N ASN A 151 9.74 0.08 -5.03
CA ASN A 151 10.29 1.10 -4.15
C ASN A 151 9.29 2.24 -3.91
N ALA A 152 8.62 2.74 -4.94
CA ALA A 152 7.63 3.81 -4.81
C ALA A 152 6.46 3.40 -3.89
N VAL A 153 5.95 2.17 -4.04
CA VAL A 153 4.92 1.61 -3.14
C VAL A 153 5.45 1.45 -1.71
N TYR A 154 6.68 0.95 -1.57
CA TYR A 154 7.31 0.85 -0.26
C TYR A 154 7.40 2.21 0.44
N GLU A 155 7.83 3.26 -0.23
CA GLU A 155 7.90 4.60 0.35
C GLU A 155 6.50 5.20 0.59
N ALA A 156 5.54 5.00 -0.31
CA ALA A 156 4.17 5.45 -0.10
C ALA A 156 3.54 4.86 1.18
N LEU A 157 3.78 3.57 1.44
CA LEU A 157 3.28 2.90 2.65
C LEU A 157 4.08 3.23 3.92
N LYS A 158 5.28 3.80 3.83
CA LYS A 158 6.18 4.07 4.98
C LYS A 158 5.63 5.12 5.93
N ARG A 159 4.97 6.13 5.43
CA ARG A 159 4.60 7.32 6.19
C ARG A 159 3.50 7.08 7.24
N HIS A 160 2.80 5.95 7.18
CA HIS A 160 1.53 5.73 7.90
C HIS A 160 1.54 4.55 8.86
N GLY A 161 2.72 4.18 9.38
CA GLY A 161 2.84 3.15 10.42
C GLY A 161 2.46 1.73 9.97
N LEU A 162 2.24 1.52 8.68
CA LEU A 162 2.00 0.19 8.11
C LEU A 162 3.29 -0.63 8.19
N LYS A 163 3.25 -1.75 8.89
CA LYS A 163 4.40 -2.64 9.00
C LYS A 163 4.62 -3.34 7.67
N LYS A 164 5.75 -3.06 7.02
CA LYS A 164 6.09 -3.56 5.69
C LYS A 164 7.55 -3.93 5.57
N GLU A 165 7.85 -4.67 4.53
CA GLU A 165 9.21 -5.03 4.16
C GLU A 165 9.34 -5.20 2.66
N LEU A 166 10.44 -4.73 2.09
CA LEU A 166 10.78 -4.93 0.69
C LEU A 166 11.79 -6.09 0.58
N ILE A 167 11.48 -7.07 -0.24
CA ILE A 167 12.31 -8.26 -0.46
C ILE A 167 12.63 -8.39 -1.96
N HIS A 168 13.92 -8.48 -2.27
CA HIS A 168 14.39 -8.78 -3.62
C HIS A 168 14.69 -10.29 -3.73
N PHE A 169 13.93 -11.00 -4.56
CA PHE A 169 14.16 -12.43 -4.81
C PHE A 169 15.30 -12.69 -5.78
N ALA A 170 15.72 -11.68 -6.53
CA ALA A 170 16.86 -11.77 -7.41
C ALA A 170 18.16 -11.60 -6.63
N THR A 171 19.13 -12.51 -6.83
CA THR A 171 20.47 -12.33 -6.29
C THR A 171 21.20 -11.30 -7.14
N PRO A 172 21.66 -10.18 -6.57
CA PRO A 172 22.37 -9.15 -7.32
C PRO A 172 23.70 -9.68 -7.88
N PHE A 173 24.06 -9.21 -9.06
CA PHE A 173 25.39 -9.47 -9.61
C PHE A 173 26.45 -8.74 -8.77
N SER A 174 27.45 -9.45 -8.32
CA SER A 174 28.58 -8.88 -7.58
C SER A 174 29.73 -8.63 -8.53
N LYS A 175 30.16 -7.37 -8.65
CA LYS A 175 31.32 -6.97 -9.51
C LYS A 175 31.24 -7.53 -10.95
N GLY A 176 30.03 -7.55 -11.56
CA GLY A 176 29.84 -8.05 -12.93
C GLY A 176 29.89 -9.56 -13.10
N LYS A 177 30.12 -10.34 -12.04
CA LYS A 177 30.11 -11.81 -12.07
C LYS A 177 28.76 -12.38 -11.72
N LYS A 178 28.32 -13.43 -12.45
CA LYS A 178 27.09 -14.18 -12.11
C LYS A 178 27.23 -14.83 -10.72
N PRO A 179 26.24 -14.72 -9.83
CA PRO A 179 26.29 -15.37 -8.55
C PRO A 179 26.34 -16.90 -8.68
N SER A 180 27.05 -17.56 -7.78
CA SER A 180 27.12 -19.03 -7.73
C SER A 180 25.73 -19.66 -7.53
N ALA A 181 25.59 -20.93 -7.89
CA ALA A 181 24.33 -21.67 -7.68
C ALA A 181 23.93 -21.69 -6.20
N LEU A 182 24.89 -21.92 -5.31
CA LEU A 182 24.67 -21.93 -3.85
C LEU A 182 24.19 -20.56 -3.34
N LYS A 183 24.82 -19.47 -3.79
CA LYS A 183 24.40 -18.12 -3.40
C LYS A 183 22.97 -17.80 -3.88
N ARG A 184 22.60 -18.24 -5.08
CA ARG A 184 21.23 -18.09 -5.60
C ARG A 184 20.23 -18.90 -4.77
N LEU A 185 20.56 -20.15 -4.43
CA LEU A 185 19.72 -21.03 -3.60
C LEU A 185 19.52 -20.40 -2.22
N TYR A 186 20.62 -20.02 -1.56
CA TYR A 186 20.57 -19.34 -0.26
C TYR A 186 19.68 -18.10 -0.26
N THR A 187 19.89 -17.17 -1.21
CA THR A 187 19.09 -15.93 -1.31
C THR A 187 17.61 -16.24 -1.45
N ARG A 188 17.25 -17.22 -2.27
CA ARG A 188 15.86 -17.60 -2.50
C ARG A 188 15.21 -18.23 -1.27
N THR A 189 15.88 -19.20 -0.65
CA THR A 189 15.39 -19.84 0.58
C THR A 189 15.22 -18.83 1.69
N TYR A 190 16.20 -17.95 1.88
CA TYR A 190 16.11 -16.86 2.84
C TYR A 190 14.91 -15.94 2.55
N SER A 191 14.70 -15.54 1.29
CA SER A 191 13.57 -14.69 0.91
C SER A 191 12.21 -15.37 1.15
N ILE A 192 12.10 -16.68 0.89
CA ILE A 192 10.90 -17.47 1.18
C ILE A 192 10.62 -17.49 2.69
N ILE A 193 11.60 -17.87 3.50
CA ILE A 193 11.46 -17.93 4.96
C ILE A 193 11.06 -16.56 5.52
N LYS A 194 11.69 -15.50 5.03
CA LYS A 194 11.41 -14.13 5.43
C LYS A 194 9.98 -13.71 5.05
N THR A 195 9.50 -14.13 3.88
CA THR A 195 8.13 -13.89 3.45
C THR A 195 7.12 -14.60 4.34
N TYR A 196 7.36 -15.87 4.71
CA TYR A 196 6.54 -16.59 5.70
C TYR A 196 6.53 -15.89 7.06
N LYS A 197 7.72 -15.53 7.56
CA LYS A 197 7.83 -14.78 8.82
C LYS A 197 7.00 -13.49 8.79
N ASN A 198 7.07 -12.74 7.71
CA ASN A 198 6.29 -11.51 7.56
C ASN A 198 4.79 -11.79 7.50
N ARG A 199 4.38 -12.84 6.80
CA ARG A 199 2.96 -13.25 6.73
C ARG A 199 2.42 -13.60 8.12
N ILE A 200 3.18 -14.36 8.90
CA ILE A 200 2.83 -14.71 10.30
C ILE A 200 2.77 -13.46 11.17
N LEU A 201 3.72 -12.54 11.01
CA LEU A 201 3.79 -11.30 11.79
C LEU A 201 2.80 -10.21 11.33
N GLY A 202 1.95 -10.48 10.34
CA GLY A 202 0.98 -9.52 9.82
C GLY A 202 1.60 -8.32 9.09
N ARG A 203 2.76 -8.52 8.47
CA ARG A 203 3.46 -7.48 7.72
C ARG A 203 3.08 -7.52 6.24
N ILE A 204 3.14 -6.37 5.58
CA ILE A 204 3.04 -6.27 4.13
C ILE A 204 4.43 -6.56 3.55
N THR A 205 4.54 -7.62 2.76
CA THR A 205 5.77 -7.93 2.02
C THR A 205 5.61 -7.46 0.59
N ILE A 206 6.47 -6.55 0.18
CA ILE A 206 6.57 -6.08 -1.19
C ILE A 206 7.74 -6.82 -1.82
N THR A 207 7.54 -7.50 -2.95
CA THR A 207 8.59 -8.24 -3.61
C THR A 207 8.92 -7.65 -4.97
N ASP A 208 10.19 -7.33 -5.19
CA ASP A 208 10.73 -7.05 -6.52
C ASP A 208 11.18 -8.37 -7.14
N ARG A 209 10.40 -8.86 -8.08
CA ARG A 209 10.38 -10.23 -8.59
C ARG A 209 9.88 -11.25 -7.55
N TYR A 210 9.49 -12.39 -8.04
CA TYR A 210 9.14 -13.54 -7.24
C TYR A 210 9.76 -14.80 -7.84
N ILE A 211 9.36 -15.95 -7.33
CA ILE A 211 9.97 -17.22 -7.70
C ILE A 211 9.56 -17.74 -9.09
N TYR A 212 8.56 -17.12 -9.74
CA TYR A 212 7.96 -17.61 -10.97
C TYR A 212 8.96 -17.87 -12.11
N LEU A 213 9.90 -16.95 -12.35
CA LEU A 213 10.93 -17.12 -13.38
C LEU A 213 12.01 -18.12 -13.02
N THR A 214 12.19 -18.36 -11.74
CA THR A 214 13.28 -19.22 -11.27
C THR A 214 13.20 -20.62 -11.80
N PHE A 215 11.99 -21.11 -11.98
CA PHE A 215 11.71 -22.49 -12.36
C PHE A 215 11.25 -22.64 -13.81
N ARG A 216 11.43 -21.61 -14.64
CA ARG A 216 11.05 -21.68 -16.07
C ARG A 216 11.66 -22.88 -16.79
N LYS A 217 12.92 -23.21 -16.49
CA LYS A 217 13.65 -24.33 -17.09
C LYS A 217 13.61 -25.61 -16.25
N SER A 218 12.87 -25.65 -15.15
CA SER A 218 12.79 -26.81 -14.28
C SER A 218 11.71 -27.78 -14.75
N ASN A 219 11.86 -29.05 -14.36
CA ASN A 219 10.82 -30.04 -14.54
C ASN A 219 9.46 -29.53 -14.01
N PRO A 220 8.34 -29.70 -14.75
CA PRO A 220 7.02 -29.22 -14.34
C PRO A 220 6.60 -29.66 -12.93
N PHE A 221 6.92 -30.90 -12.55
CA PHE A 221 6.63 -31.42 -11.21
C PHE A 221 7.41 -30.68 -10.13
N LEU A 222 8.72 -30.51 -10.31
CA LEU A 222 9.58 -29.77 -9.36
C LEU A 222 9.12 -28.31 -9.27
N ARG A 223 8.72 -27.72 -10.40
CA ARG A 223 8.18 -26.35 -10.41
C ARG A 223 6.90 -26.23 -9.57
N LYS A 224 5.95 -27.15 -9.73
CA LYS A 224 4.71 -27.17 -8.94
C LYS A 224 5.00 -27.36 -7.47
N PHE A 225 5.88 -28.28 -7.11
CA PHE A 225 6.29 -28.54 -5.73
C PHE A 225 6.94 -27.31 -5.08
N LEU A 226 7.88 -26.66 -5.76
CA LEU A 226 8.55 -25.47 -5.24
C LEU A 226 7.62 -24.26 -5.13
N LEU A 227 6.67 -24.11 -6.08
CA LEU A 227 5.63 -23.08 -5.97
C LEU A 227 4.68 -23.36 -4.80
N PHE A 228 4.37 -24.62 -4.52
CA PHE A 228 3.57 -25.02 -3.37
C PHE A 228 4.27 -24.67 -2.04
N LEU A 229 5.59 -24.80 -1.98
CA LEU A 229 6.40 -24.45 -0.81
C LEU A 229 6.59 -22.92 -0.64
N THR A 230 6.12 -22.10 -1.55
CA THR A 230 6.28 -20.65 -1.44
C THR A 230 4.97 -19.95 -1.08
N PRO A 231 4.99 -18.89 -0.26
CA PRO A 231 3.77 -18.15 0.06
C PRO A 231 3.14 -17.60 -1.22
N THR A 232 1.92 -17.98 -1.52
CA THR A 232 1.20 -17.44 -2.69
C THR A 232 1.01 -15.93 -2.52
N PRO A 233 1.41 -15.10 -3.51
CA PRO A 233 1.15 -13.67 -3.46
C PRO A 233 -0.35 -13.36 -3.44
N ASP A 234 -0.73 -12.37 -2.63
CA ASP A 234 -2.12 -11.91 -2.57
C ASP A 234 -2.48 -11.03 -3.77
N ILE A 235 -1.48 -10.32 -4.31
CA ILE A 235 -1.58 -9.52 -5.53
C ILE A 235 -0.29 -9.66 -6.33
N VAL A 236 -0.42 -9.81 -7.64
CA VAL A 236 0.70 -9.79 -8.59
C VAL A 236 0.49 -8.65 -9.57
N PHE A 237 1.38 -7.67 -9.58
CA PHE A 237 1.41 -6.62 -10.59
C PHE A 237 2.45 -6.97 -11.65
N VAL A 238 2.01 -7.11 -12.88
CA VAL A 238 2.89 -7.36 -14.03
C VAL A 238 3.15 -6.04 -14.73
N MET A 239 4.39 -5.57 -14.63
CA MET A 239 4.83 -4.32 -15.25
C MET A 239 5.03 -4.51 -16.74
N LYS A 240 4.17 -3.90 -17.56
CA LYS A 240 4.16 -4.02 -19.02
C LYS A 240 4.66 -2.74 -19.67
N ALA A 241 5.58 -2.88 -20.60
CA ALA A 241 6.01 -1.83 -21.52
C ALA A 241 6.26 -2.46 -22.90
N SER A 242 6.25 -1.66 -23.96
CA SER A 242 6.57 -2.17 -25.30
C SER A 242 7.99 -2.72 -25.34
N PRO A 243 8.27 -3.75 -26.16
CA PRO A 243 9.63 -4.27 -26.32
C PRO A 243 10.64 -3.19 -26.73
N THR A 244 10.20 -2.22 -27.52
CA THR A 244 11.02 -1.07 -27.95
C THR A 244 11.39 -0.18 -26.77
N THR A 245 10.43 0.15 -25.90
CA THR A 245 10.65 0.93 -24.68
C THR A 245 11.59 0.21 -23.71
N ILE A 246 11.40 -1.10 -23.50
CA ILE A 246 12.29 -1.91 -22.66
C ILE A 246 13.74 -1.87 -23.19
N ARG A 247 13.90 -2.05 -24.50
CA ARG A 247 15.22 -2.00 -25.15
C ARG A 247 15.87 -0.61 -25.06
N LYS A 248 15.08 0.46 -25.20
CA LYS A 248 15.52 1.84 -25.04
C LYS A 248 16.00 2.11 -23.60
N ARG A 249 15.25 1.69 -22.60
CA ARG A 249 15.59 1.84 -21.17
C ARG A 249 16.86 1.05 -20.80
N LYS A 250 17.16 -0.03 -21.53
CA LYS A 250 18.35 -0.87 -21.32
C LYS A 250 19.48 -0.63 -22.32
N LYS A 251 19.48 0.50 -23.01
CA LYS A 251 20.57 0.85 -23.94
C LYS A 251 21.90 0.88 -23.17
N GLY A 252 22.92 0.14 -23.64
CA GLY A 252 24.24 0.05 -23.01
C GLY A 252 24.43 -1.06 -21.97
N GLN A 253 23.37 -1.82 -21.61
CA GLN A 253 23.52 -2.97 -20.70
C GLN A 253 23.80 -4.28 -21.47
N ARG A 254 24.66 -5.15 -20.89
CA ARG A 254 25.10 -6.41 -21.50
C ARG A 254 23.97 -7.43 -21.74
N ASP A 255 22.93 -7.43 -20.88
CA ASP A 255 21.83 -8.40 -20.94
C ASP A 255 20.60 -7.82 -21.65
N ARG A 256 20.71 -7.55 -22.95
CA ARG A 256 19.54 -7.17 -23.76
C ARG A 256 18.73 -8.40 -24.10
N LEU A 257 17.47 -8.39 -23.67
CA LEU A 257 16.49 -9.40 -24.09
C LEU A 257 16.09 -9.17 -25.55
N SER A 258 15.93 -10.26 -26.32
CA SER A 258 15.31 -10.17 -27.64
C SER A 258 13.82 -9.82 -27.52
N ILE A 259 13.22 -9.35 -28.62
CA ILE A 259 11.78 -9.03 -28.64
C ILE A 259 10.95 -10.29 -28.37
N GLU A 260 11.34 -11.42 -28.93
CA GLU A 260 10.71 -12.72 -28.79
C GLU A 260 10.73 -13.16 -27.31
N MET A 261 11.90 -13.06 -26.67
CA MET A 261 12.04 -13.37 -25.24
C MET A 261 11.17 -12.46 -24.35
N ILE A 262 11.02 -11.18 -24.69
CA ILE A 262 10.15 -10.26 -23.96
C ILE A 262 8.68 -10.71 -24.08
N LYS A 263 8.25 -11.06 -25.30
CA LYS A 263 6.90 -11.59 -25.56
C LYS A 263 6.62 -12.89 -24.79
N GLU A 264 7.55 -13.85 -24.84
CA GLU A 264 7.43 -15.09 -24.08
C GLU A 264 7.33 -14.87 -22.57
N LEU A 265 8.11 -13.90 -22.03
CA LEU A 265 8.04 -13.56 -20.64
C LEU A 265 6.68 -12.97 -20.26
N TYR A 266 6.10 -12.11 -21.10
CA TYR A 266 4.77 -11.59 -20.87
C TYR A 266 3.71 -12.67 -20.88
N ASN A 267 3.73 -13.59 -21.85
CA ASN A 267 2.81 -14.73 -21.88
C ASN A 267 2.90 -15.55 -20.57
N LEU A 268 4.12 -15.77 -20.07
CA LEU A 268 4.32 -16.46 -18.79
C LEU A 268 3.75 -15.66 -17.60
N TYR A 269 3.97 -14.36 -17.55
CA TYR A 269 3.46 -13.55 -16.44
C TYR A 269 1.95 -13.36 -16.49
N GLU A 270 1.37 -13.22 -17.68
CA GLU A 270 -0.08 -13.10 -17.87
C GLU A 270 -0.81 -14.40 -17.49
N SER A 271 -0.13 -15.56 -17.58
CA SER A 271 -0.67 -16.85 -17.12
C SER A 271 -0.70 -17.00 -15.58
N ILE A 272 -0.08 -16.09 -14.83
CA ILE A 272 -0.09 -16.14 -13.36
C ILE A 272 -1.49 -15.79 -12.87
N SER A 273 -2.07 -16.67 -12.05
CA SER A 273 -3.33 -16.38 -11.38
C SER A 273 -3.28 -15.07 -10.59
N ARG A 274 -4.31 -14.23 -10.74
CA ARG A 274 -4.44 -12.91 -10.09
C ARG A 274 -3.46 -11.85 -10.58
N ALA A 275 -2.81 -12.06 -11.73
CA ALA A 275 -1.96 -11.03 -12.32
C ALA A 275 -2.78 -9.82 -12.77
N LYS A 276 -2.27 -8.63 -12.46
CA LYS A 276 -2.82 -7.34 -12.89
C LYS A 276 -1.79 -6.63 -13.75
N LEU A 277 -2.14 -6.36 -14.99
CA LEU A 277 -1.24 -5.70 -15.93
C LEU A 277 -1.20 -4.20 -15.64
N ILE A 278 0.02 -3.66 -15.52
CA ILE A 278 0.28 -2.24 -15.31
C ILE A 278 1.09 -1.72 -16.49
N ASP A 279 0.50 -0.82 -17.25
CA ASP A 279 1.18 -0.15 -18.36
C ASP A 279 2.14 0.90 -17.81
N THR A 280 3.44 0.60 -17.87
CA THR A 280 4.49 1.48 -17.35
C THR A 280 4.93 2.56 -18.35
N GLU A 281 4.25 2.71 -19.46
CA GLU A 281 4.39 3.84 -20.39
C GLU A 281 3.49 5.01 -19.96
N LYS A 282 2.48 4.73 -19.16
CA LYS A 282 1.66 5.77 -18.51
C LYS A 282 2.42 6.48 -17.38
N PRO A 283 2.00 7.70 -17.01
CA PRO A 283 2.55 8.43 -15.87
C PRO A 283 2.56 7.58 -14.59
N ILE A 284 3.65 7.67 -13.85
CA ILE A 284 3.83 6.86 -12.63
C ILE A 284 2.76 7.18 -11.57
N GLU A 285 2.28 8.41 -11.52
CA GLU A 285 1.27 8.90 -10.57
C GLU A 285 -0.07 8.18 -10.77
N GLU A 286 -0.49 7.98 -12.03
CA GLU A 286 -1.73 7.26 -12.35
C GLU A 286 -1.64 5.80 -11.92
N ASN A 287 -0.54 5.16 -12.27
CA ASN A 287 -0.30 3.76 -11.90
C ASN A 287 -0.20 3.59 -10.39
N MET A 288 0.49 4.50 -9.70
CA MET A 288 0.62 4.48 -8.25
C MET A 288 -0.74 4.64 -7.57
N HIS A 289 -1.60 5.51 -8.10
CA HIS A 289 -2.98 5.66 -7.60
C HIS A 289 -3.73 4.32 -7.65
N TYR A 290 -3.67 3.62 -8.79
CA TYR A 290 -4.30 2.32 -8.94
C TYR A 290 -3.68 1.25 -8.02
N ILE A 291 -2.35 1.10 -8.06
CA ILE A 291 -1.61 0.07 -7.32
C ILE A 291 -1.81 0.20 -5.82
N VAL A 292 -1.60 1.40 -5.26
CA VAL A 292 -1.66 1.59 -3.80
C VAL A 292 -3.08 1.42 -3.28
N ASN A 293 -4.09 1.95 -3.98
CA ASN A 293 -5.49 1.76 -3.56
C ASN A 293 -5.93 0.29 -3.67
N ASP A 294 -5.44 -0.45 -4.64
CA ASP A 294 -5.71 -1.89 -4.73
C ASP A 294 -5.05 -2.69 -3.60
N ILE A 295 -3.83 -2.32 -3.21
CA ILE A 295 -3.16 -2.87 -2.04
C ILE A 295 -3.95 -2.54 -0.76
N LEU A 296 -4.35 -1.29 -0.57
CA LEU A 296 -5.10 -0.87 0.62
C LEU A 296 -6.41 -1.66 0.79
N LYS A 297 -7.11 -2.01 -0.30
CA LYS A 297 -8.32 -2.83 -0.26
C LYS A 297 -8.08 -4.26 0.23
N LYS A 298 -6.84 -4.76 0.15
CA LYS A 298 -6.48 -6.13 0.54
C LYS A 298 -5.91 -6.25 1.95
N ILE A 299 -5.48 -5.15 2.55
CA ILE A 299 -4.94 -5.11 3.92
C ILE A 299 -6.07 -4.93 4.90
#